data_776f9ddea0d8719a92f39df23efa83fd
#
_entry.id   776f9ddea0d8719a92f39df23efa83fd
#
_cell.length_a   1.000
_cell.length_b   1.000
_cell.length_c   1.000
_cell.angle_alpha   90.00
_cell.angle_beta   90.00
_cell.angle_gamma   90.00
#
_symmetry.space_group_name_H-M   'P 1'
#
loop_
_entity.id
_entity.type
_entity.pdbx_description
1 polymer ?
#
loop_
_entity_poly.entity_id
_entity_poly.type
_entity_poly.pdbx_seq_one_letter_code
_entity_poly.pdbx_strand_id
1 'polypeptide(L)'
;MCNIANKIEAAKDSIVLVDDFVDEETISLLSKKSEDVKVEIISRNRLLTNPKNVRRRQTFKSRFKFIESNEFRSRYIFIDEKMLFLLSRSLKFNAKRSFYYIQILDKDQLFEFKTKVLGCENRSRNLYRHF
;
A
#
# COMPACT_ATOMS: atom_id res chain seq x y z
N MET A 1 16.66 2.71 15.77
CA MET A 1 15.37 3.27 15.32
C MET A 1 14.64 2.28 14.42
N CYS A 2 13.41 1.98 14.78
CA CYS A 2 12.56 1.17 13.89
C CYS A 2 12.13 2.02 12.70
N ASN A 3 12.77 1.84 11.56
CA ASN A 3 12.30 2.49 10.36
C ASN A 3 11.25 1.61 9.68
N ILE A 4 10.49 2.20 8.77
CA ILE A 4 9.40 1.50 8.09
C ILE A 4 9.92 0.33 7.24
N ALA A 5 11.14 0.42 6.74
CA ALA A 5 11.75 -0.65 5.95
C ALA A 5 11.84 -1.96 6.73
N ASN A 6 12.19 -1.89 8.00
CA ASN A 6 12.27 -3.09 8.86
C ASN A 6 10.91 -3.77 9.00
N LYS A 7 9.84 -2.98 9.09
CA LYS A 7 8.48 -3.51 9.17
C LYS A 7 8.05 -4.18 7.88
N ILE A 8 8.45 -3.62 6.74
CA ILE A 8 8.17 -4.21 5.43
C ILE A 8 8.91 -5.54 5.29
N GLU A 9 10.18 -5.58 5.66
CA GLU A 9 10.98 -6.80 5.60
C GLU A 9 10.44 -7.90 6.53
N ALA A 10 9.87 -7.52 7.67
CA ALA A 10 9.34 -8.45 8.65
C ALA A 10 7.91 -8.94 8.34
N ALA A 11 7.24 -8.35 7.35
CA ALA A 11 5.89 -8.76 6.97
C ALA A 11 5.88 -10.21 6.50
N LYS A 12 4.82 -10.95 6.86
CA LYS A 12 4.69 -12.38 6.57
C LYS A 12 3.61 -12.72 5.56
N ASP A 13 2.54 -11.93 5.52
CA ASP A 13 1.36 -12.25 4.71
C ASP A 13 1.07 -11.21 3.66
N SER A 14 0.91 -9.94 4.06
CA SER A 14 0.43 -8.92 3.14
C SER A 14 0.84 -7.51 3.56
N ILE A 15 0.89 -6.63 2.57
CA ILE A 15 1.09 -5.20 2.78
C ILE A 15 0.08 -4.47 1.90
N VAL A 16 -0.68 -3.55 2.50
CA VAL A 16 -1.54 -2.62 1.76
C VAL A 16 -0.99 -1.21 1.98
N LEU A 17 -0.64 -0.54 0.90
CA LEU A 17 -0.21 0.86 0.93
C LEU A 17 -1.29 1.74 0.33
N VAL A 18 -1.70 2.77 1.05
CA VAL A 18 -2.59 3.82 0.54
C VAL A 18 -1.73 5.08 0.38
N ASP A 19 -1.44 5.45 -0.86
CA ASP A 19 -0.54 6.57 -1.16
C ASP A 19 -0.75 7.02 -2.60
N ASP A 20 -0.88 8.35 -2.81
CA ASP A 20 -1.13 8.92 -4.13
C ASP A 20 0.16 9.25 -4.89
N PHE A 21 1.30 9.22 -4.24
CA PHE A 21 2.59 9.65 -4.81
C PHE A 21 3.62 8.52 -4.86
N VAL A 22 3.19 7.40 -5.39
CA VAL A 22 4.05 6.22 -5.52
C VAL A 22 5.00 6.41 -6.71
N ASP A 23 6.28 6.23 -6.46
CA ASP A 23 7.32 6.30 -7.49
C ASP A 23 8.25 5.07 -7.39
N GLU A 24 9.36 5.11 -8.12
CA GLU A 24 10.31 3.99 -8.15
C GLU A 24 10.95 3.74 -6.78
N GLU A 25 11.17 4.79 -5.99
CA GLU A 25 11.70 4.62 -4.63
C GLU A 25 10.72 3.88 -3.73
N THR A 26 9.43 4.18 -3.87
CA THR A 26 8.37 3.46 -3.14
C THR A 26 8.36 1.98 -3.50
N ILE A 27 8.41 1.69 -4.80
CA ILE A 27 8.42 0.30 -5.30
C ILE A 27 9.69 -0.43 -4.81
N SER A 28 10.83 0.23 -4.88
CA SER A 28 12.10 -0.33 -4.40
C SER A 28 12.02 -0.67 -2.91
N LEU A 29 11.47 0.22 -2.10
CA LEU A 29 11.29 -0.01 -0.67
C LEU A 29 10.37 -1.21 -0.39
N LEU A 30 9.21 -1.24 -1.05
CA LEU A 30 8.25 -2.34 -0.89
C LEU A 30 8.81 -3.67 -1.40
N SER A 31 9.72 -3.63 -2.36
CA SER A 31 10.35 -4.84 -2.90
C SER A 31 11.29 -5.54 -1.92
N LYS A 32 11.61 -4.91 -0.79
CA LYS A 32 12.37 -5.54 0.30
C LYS A 32 11.58 -6.59 1.05
N LYS A 33 10.30 -6.69 0.79
CA LYS A 33 9.44 -7.72 1.35
C LYS A 33 9.90 -9.12 0.99
N SER A 34 9.48 -10.12 1.77
CA SER A 34 9.68 -11.54 1.42
C SER A 34 8.84 -11.90 0.18
N GLU A 35 9.28 -12.91 -0.58
CA GLU A 35 8.67 -13.27 -1.86
C GLU A 35 7.18 -13.60 -1.77
N ASP A 36 6.77 -14.26 -0.69
CA ASP A 36 5.39 -14.71 -0.52
C ASP A 36 4.44 -13.61 -0.06
N VAL A 37 4.95 -12.46 0.27
CA VAL A 37 4.13 -11.35 0.77
C VAL A 37 3.45 -10.64 -0.38
N LYS A 38 2.13 -10.54 -0.33
CA LYS A 38 1.31 -9.84 -1.32
C LYS A 38 1.28 -8.36 -1.02
N VAL A 39 1.43 -7.55 -2.05
CA VAL A 39 1.38 -6.09 -1.91
C VAL A 39 0.26 -5.52 -2.78
N GLU A 40 -0.59 -4.71 -2.16
CA GLU A 40 -1.59 -3.91 -2.86
C GLU A 40 -1.28 -2.44 -2.63
N ILE A 41 -1.37 -1.66 -3.68
CA ILE A 41 -1.23 -0.20 -3.62
C ILE A 41 -2.54 0.43 -4.05
N ILE A 42 -3.14 1.20 -3.15
CA ILE A 42 -4.39 1.91 -3.39
C ILE A 42 -4.06 3.39 -3.55
N SER A 43 -4.47 3.97 -4.67
CA SER A 43 -4.13 5.35 -5.01
C SER A 43 -5.28 6.01 -5.78
N ARG A 44 -5.40 7.32 -5.62
CA ARG A 44 -6.30 8.13 -6.46
C ARG A 44 -5.70 8.39 -7.85
N ASN A 45 -4.41 8.12 -8.02
CA ASN A 45 -3.69 8.42 -9.23
C ASN A 45 -3.95 7.36 -10.31
N ARG A 46 -4.73 7.71 -11.32
CA ARG A 46 -5.09 6.81 -12.43
C ARG A 46 -3.88 6.35 -13.24
N LEU A 47 -2.84 7.15 -13.29
CA LEU A 47 -1.62 6.76 -14.03
C LEU A 47 -0.93 5.57 -13.40
N LEU A 48 -1.00 5.46 -12.07
CA LEU A 48 -0.43 4.31 -11.35
C LEU A 48 -1.19 3.03 -11.61
N THR A 49 -2.52 3.13 -11.75
CA THR A 49 -3.40 1.97 -11.91
C THR A 49 -3.64 1.60 -13.37
N ASN A 50 -3.14 2.39 -14.31
CA ASN A 50 -3.24 2.10 -15.74
C ASN A 50 -2.49 0.79 -16.04
N PRO A 51 -3.12 -0.18 -16.77
CA PRO A 51 -2.50 -1.47 -17.04
C PRO A 51 -1.12 -1.41 -17.66
N LYS A 52 -0.88 -0.46 -18.57
CA LYS A 52 0.44 -0.29 -19.20
C LYS A 52 1.51 0.10 -18.18
N ASN A 53 1.17 1.02 -17.28
CA ASN A 53 2.10 1.49 -16.26
C ASN A 53 2.34 0.43 -15.18
N VAL A 54 1.31 -0.34 -14.84
CA VAL A 54 1.43 -1.47 -13.91
C VAL A 54 2.42 -2.49 -14.45
N ARG A 55 2.31 -2.86 -15.73
CA ARG A 55 3.22 -3.82 -16.36
C ARG A 55 4.67 -3.35 -16.36
N ARG A 56 4.91 -2.07 -16.59
CA ARG A 56 6.26 -1.49 -16.58
C ARG A 56 6.92 -1.54 -15.22
N ARG A 57 6.11 -1.44 -14.15
CA ARG A 57 6.62 -1.39 -12.77
C ARG A 57 6.76 -2.76 -12.13
N GLN A 58 6.13 -3.78 -12.72
CA GLN A 58 6.25 -5.14 -12.22
C GLN A 58 7.52 -5.77 -12.73
N THR A 59 8.52 -5.88 -11.88
CA THR A 59 9.67 -6.73 -12.11
C THR A 59 9.37 -8.13 -11.56
N PHE A 60 10.19 -9.11 -11.90
CA PHE A 60 10.00 -10.50 -11.47
C PHE A 60 9.84 -10.67 -9.96
N LYS A 61 10.43 -9.76 -9.15
CA LYS A 61 10.38 -9.80 -7.68
C LYS A 61 9.30 -8.93 -7.06
N SER A 62 8.63 -8.09 -7.84
CA SER A 62 7.66 -7.13 -7.32
C SER A 62 6.32 -7.27 -7.99
N ARG A 63 5.58 -8.33 -7.63
CA ARG A 63 4.20 -8.48 -8.07
C ARG A 63 3.31 -7.65 -7.15
N PHE A 64 2.96 -6.48 -7.63
CA PHE A 64 2.12 -5.55 -6.90
C PHE A 64 0.79 -5.43 -7.61
N LYS A 65 -0.28 -5.36 -6.83
CA LYS A 65 -1.61 -5.06 -7.34
C LYS A 65 -1.88 -3.59 -7.10
N PHE A 66 -2.35 -2.89 -8.14
CA PHE A 66 -2.69 -1.47 -8.06
C PHE A 66 -4.20 -1.31 -8.16
N ILE A 67 -4.78 -0.54 -7.23
CA ILE A 67 -6.21 -0.29 -7.16
C ILE A 67 -6.43 1.21 -7.11
N GLU A 68 -7.31 1.72 -8.00
CA GLU A 68 -7.72 3.11 -7.96
C GLU A 68 -8.85 3.29 -6.94
N SER A 69 -8.69 4.27 -6.04
CA SER A 69 -9.74 4.65 -5.11
C SER A 69 -9.50 6.05 -4.58
N ASN A 70 -10.56 6.80 -4.36
CA ASN A 70 -10.52 8.11 -3.72
C ASN A 70 -11.20 8.11 -2.34
N GLU A 71 -11.38 6.96 -1.75
CA GLU A 71 -12.04 6.82 -0.45
C GLU A 71 -11.17 7.21 0.74
N PHE A 72 -9.85 7.24 0.56
CA PHE A 72 -8.91 7.50 1.65
C PHE A 72 -8.42 8.95 1.59
N ARG A 73 -8.44 9.63 2.73
CA ARG A 73 -7.99 11.02 2.86
C ARG A 73 -6.56 11.16 3.34
N SER A 74 -6.01 10.10 3.90
CA SER A 74 -4.65 10.07 4.43
C SER A 74 -3.87 8.93 3.82
N ARG A 75 -2.60 8.85 4.17
CA ARG A 75 -1.71 7.80 3.71
C ARG A 75 -1.54 6.78 4.82
N TYR A 76 -1.62 5.51 4.43
CA TYR A 76 -1.56 4.41 5.40
C TYR A 76 -0.70 3.28 4.85
N ILE A 77 -0.06 2.55 5.74
CA ILE A 77 0.47 1.23 5.43
C ILE A 77 -0.11 0.22 6.43
N PHE A 78 -0.62 -0.88 5.91
CA PHE A 78 -1.28 -1.91 6.69
C PHE A 78 -0.54 -3.22 6.48
N ILE A 79 0.03 -3.77 7.55
CA ILE A 79 0.93 -4.92 7.49
C ILE A 79 0.26 -6.13 8.13
N ASP A 80 0.18 -7.23 7.37
CA ASP A 80 -0.34 -8.53 7.81
C ASP A 80 -1.77 -8.46 8.35
N GLU A 81 -2.55 -7.47 7.88
CA GLU A 81 -3.91 -7.21 8.35
C GLU A 81 -4.00 -7.01 9.87
N LYS A 82 -2.89 -6.69 10.51
CA LYS A 82 -2.77 -6.53 11.96
C LYS A 82 -2.29 -5.15 12.37
N MET A 83 -1.28 -4.62 11.70
CA MET A 83 -0.64 -3.36 12.09
C MET A 83 -0.97 -2.28 11.07
N LEU A 84 -1.71 -1.27 11.50
CA LEU A 84 -2.06 -0.11 10.67
C LEU A 84 -1.26 1.10 11.14
N PHE A 85 -0.55 1.72 10.19
CA PHE A 85 0.23 2.92 10.45
C PHE A 85 -0.28 4.06 9.59
N LEU A 86 -0.51 5.21 10.24
CA LEU A 86 -0.77 6.47 9.55
C LEU A 86 0.56 7.12 9.23
N LEU A 87 0.75 7.48 7.96
CA LEU A 87 2.00 8.09 7.50
C LEU A 87 1.88 9.61 7.44
N SER A 88 2.89 10.31 7.94
CA SER A 88 2.91 11.77 7.93
C SER A 88 3.08 12.34 6.52
N ARG A 89 3.77 11.61 5.65
CA ARG A 89 4.05 11.98 4.25
C ARG A 89 4.00 10.73 3.39
N SER A 90 4.08 10.91 2.07
CA SER A 90 4.22 9.79 1.15
C SER A 90 5.41 8.91 1.54
N LEU A 91 5.25 7.60 1.36
CA LEU A 91 6.26 6.61 1.72
C LEU A 91 7.59 6.84 0.99
N LYS A 92 7.57 7.48 -0.20
CA LYS A 92 8.79 7.82 -0.92
C LYS A 92 9.73 8.72 -0.12
N PHE A 93 9.21 9.44 0.88
CA PHE A 93 10.00 10.32 1.74
C PHE A 93 10.47 9.64 3.03
N ASN A 94 10.45 8.32 3.10
CA ASN A 94 10.74 7.56 4.33
C ASN A 94 12.11 7.85 4.94
N ALA A 95 13.07 8.32 4.13
CA ALA A 95 14.41 8.67 4.60
C ALA A 95 14.54 10.11 5.11
N LYS A 96 13.50 10.93 4.95
CA LYS A 96 13.54 12.32 5.39
C LYS A 96 13.29 12.44 6.88
N ARG A 97 13.93 13.41 7.54
CA ARG A 97 13.73 13.65 8.98
C ARG A 97 12.31 14.03 9.34
N SER A 98 11.58 14.65 8.42
CA SER A 98 10.18 15.02 8.62
C SER A 98 9.21 13.87 8.45
N PHE A 99 9.69 12.70 8.04
CA PHE A 99 8.85 11.51 7.90
C PHE A 99 8.68 10.84 9.25
N TYR A 100 7.44 10.62 9.64
CA TYR A 100 7.10 9.83 10.82
C TYR A 100 5.82 9.05 10.54
N TYR A 101 5.57 8.06 11.38
CA TYR A 101 4.35 7.27 11.29
C TYR A 101 3.84 6.93 12.69
N ILE A 102 2.53 6.77 12.79
CA ILE A 102 1.85 6.50 14.05
C ILE A 102 1.03 5.23 13.88
N GLN A 103 1.18 4.29 14.82
CA GLN A 103 0.37 3.07 14.80
C GLN A 103 -1.03 3.38 15.31
N ILE A 104 -2.03 2.92 14.56
CA ILE A 104 -3.44 3.03 14.93
C ILE A 104 -3.82 1.75 15.67
N LEU A 105 -4.19 1.89 16.95
CA LEU A 105 -4.55 0.77 17.80
C LEU A 105 -6.06 0.67 18.04
N ASP A 106 -6.82 1.70 17.74
CA ASP A 106 -8.27 1.74 17.91
C ASP A 106 -8.95 0.70 17.03
N LYS A 107 -9.70 -0.21 17.66
CA LYS A 107 -10.38 -1.30 16.96
C LYS A 107 -11.40 -0.83 15.94
N ASP A 108 -12.12 0.25 16.24
CA ASP A 108 -13.13 0.80 15.33
C ASP A 108 -12.47 1.39 14.08
N GLN A 109 -11.35 2.09 14.25
CA GLN A 109 -10.59 2.63 13.12
C GLN A 109 -9.99 1.51 12.28
N LEU A 110 -9.48 0.45 12.91
CA LEU A 110 -8.95 -0.72 12.21
C LEU A 110 -10.05 -1.41 11.39
N PHE A 111 -11.22 -1.58 11.98
CA PHE A 111 -12.37 -2.19 11.31
C PHE A 111 -12.82 -1.34 10.12
N GLU A 112 -12.93 -0.05 10.31
CA GLU A 112 -13.31 0.89 9.24
C GLU A 112 -12.31 0.82 8.08
N PHE A 113 -11.01 0.81 8.38
CA PHE A 113 -9.97 0.72 7.35
C PHE A 113 -10.08 -0.59 6.57
N LYS A 114 -10.19 -1.72 7.26
CA LYS A 114 -10.36 -3.03 6.61
C LYS A 114 -11.58 -3.07 5.71
N THR A 115 -12.69 -2.50 6.16
CA THR A 115 -13.93 -2.46 5.39
C THR A 115 -13.75 -1.65 4.10
N LYS A 116 -13.08 -0.51 4.18
CA LYS A 116 -12.80 0.31 2.99
C LYS A 116 -11.88 -0.41 2.00
N VAL A 117 -10.84 -1.07 2.48
CA VAL A 117 -9.94 -1.84 1.64
C VAL A 117 -10.69 -2.96 0.93
N LEU A 118 -11.50 -3.70 1.66
CA LEU A 118 -12.30 -4.78 1.08
C LEU A 118 -13.26 -4.28 0.02
N GLY A 119 -13.89 -3.13 0.25
CA GLY A 119 -14.75 -2.48 -0.74
C GLY A 119 -14.00 -2.12 -2.02
N CYS A 120 -12.79 -1.59 -1.90
CA CYS A 120 -11.93 -1.27 -3.04
C CYS A 120 -11.56 -2.53 -3.83
N GLU A 121 -11.18 -3.59 -3.14
CA GLU A 121 -10.84 -4.87 -3.76
C GLU A 121 -12.02 -5.46 -4.53
N ASN A 122 -13.21 -5.43 -3.93
CA ASN A 122 -14.41 -5.97 -4.55
C ASN A 122 -14.82 -5.19 -5.79
N ARG A 123 -14.74 -3.87 -5.76
CA ARG A 123 -15.02 -3.04 -6.93
C ARG A 123 -14.01 -3.29 -8.06
N SER A 124 -12.75 -3.45 -7.72
CA SER A 124 -11.70 -3.77 -8.69
C SER A 124 -11.99 -5.11 -9.39
N ARG A 125 -12.40 -6.14 -8.63
CA ARG A 125 -12.77 -7.44 -9.21
C ARG A 125 -13.98 -7.34 -10.11
N ASN A 126 -14.98 -6.56 -9.74
CA ASN A 126 -16.18 -6.39 -10.54
C ASN A 126 -15.90 -5.70 -11.86
N LEU A 127 -14.99 -4.73 -11.89
CA LEU A 127 -14.55 -4.09 -13.12
C LEU A 127 -13.90 -5.09 -14.08
N TYR A 128 -13.08 -5.99 -13.57
CA TYR A 128 -12.43 -7.01 -14.40
C TYR A 128 -13.38 -8.07 -14.94
N ARG A 129 -14.51 -8.31 -14.27
CA ARG A 129 -15.50 -9.29 -14.71
C ARG A 129 -16.34 -8.83 -15.90
N HIS A 130 -16.41 -7.52 -16.16
CA HIS A 130 -17.18 -6.96 -17.25
C HIS A 130 -16.37 -6.75 -18.54
N PHE A 131 -15.13 -7.09 -18.51
CA PHE A 131 -14.25 -7.08 -19.66
C PHE A 131 -13.89 -8.53 -20.01
#